data_29a23658d5735c8e33b644e8df805b06
#
_entry.id   29a23658d5735c8e33b644e8df805b06
#
_cell.length_a   1.000
_cell.length_b   1.000
_cell.length_c   1.000
_cell.angle_alpha   90.00
_cell.angle_beta   90.00
_cell.angle_gamma   90.00
#
_symmetry.space_group_name_H-M   'P 1'
#
loop_
_entity.id
_entity.type
_entity.pdbx_description
1 polymer ?
#
loop_
_entity_poly.entity_id
_entity_poly.type
_entity_poly.pdbx_seq_one_letter_code
_entity_poly.pdbx_strand_id
1 'polypeptide(L)'
;MADIICSTGRADRVGTIMYAVGWTMHTVGSQIIRTGAILQLLLGNIGRPGGGINALRGHANVQGATDHAIVAGILPGYLKVPTPEQTTLAEHLEASTPQPLVPDTVNYWGNYPKFLVSQLKAWFGDSATAANEFGYHYLGKPDGDATWLSIWDEAYHGRLEGFITLGFNPLLAGPDIPRLLKSMSRLKWMTVIDPFMLDSAEFWKAPGMNPAEIDTEVLYLPTTHWIERDGSFTNSGRWAQWK
;
A
#
# COMPACT_ATOMS: atom_id res chain seq x y z
N MET A 1 -31.76 8.18 12.91
CA MET A 1 -30.53 8.07 12.10
C MET A 1 -30.85 8.02 10.59
N ALA A 2 -31.66 7.07 10.13
CA ALA A 2 -32.04 6.95 8.72
C ALA A 2 -32.63 8.26 8.15
N ASP A 3 -33.58 8.88 8.85
CA ASP A 3 -34.21 10.13 8.41
C ASP A 3 -33.21 11.28 8.22
N ILE A 4 -32.18 11.35 9.09
CA ILE A 4 -31.13 12.37 8.99
C ILE A 4 -30.30 12.13 7.71
N ILE A 5 -29.91 10.89 7.46
CA ILE A 5 -29.13 10.54 6.28
C ILE A 5 -29.98 10.76 5.03
N CYS A 6 -31.22 10.28 4.99
CA CYS A 6 -32.10 10.44 3.84
C CYS A 6 -32.44 11.90 3.56
N SER A 7 -32.41 12.77 4.57
CA SER A 7 -32.66 14.21 4.36
C SER A 7 -31.59 14.88 3.48
N THR A 8 -30.40 14.28 3.34
CA THR A 8 -29.33 14.81 2.49
C THR A 8 -29.57 14.56 0.99
N GLY A 9 -30.57 13.75 0.65
CA GLY A 9 -31.01 13.55 -0.73
C GLY A 9 -31.83 14.71 -1.31
N ARG A 10 -32.07 15.77 -0.55
CA ARG A 10 -32.76 16.96 -1.00
C ARG A 10 -31.84 17.89 -1.78
N ALA A 11 -32.42 18.72 -2.65
CA ALA A 11 -31.67 19.68 -3.48
C ALA A 11 -30.88 20.72 -2.66
N ASP A 12 -31.41 21.10 -1.50
CA ASP A 12 -30.84 22.10 -0.58
C ASP A 12 -29.87 21.54 0.49
N ARG A 13 -29.68 20.23 0.51
CA ARG A 13 -28.83 19.54 1.50
C ARG A 13 -27.87 18.59 0.81
N VAL A 14 -26.73 18.38 1.45
CA VAL A 14 -25.71 17.44 1.01
C VAL A 14 -25.10 16.76 2.21
N GLY A 15 -24.72 15.51 2.05
CA GLY A 15 -24.04 14.73 3.08
C GLY A 15 -22.77 14.07 2.55
N THR A 16 -21.76 13.95 3.41
CA THR A 16 -20.58 13.14 3.13
C THR A 16 -20.44 12.03 4.16
N ILE A 17 -19.96 10.89 3.71
CA ILE A 17 -19.55 9.80 4.60
C ILE A 17 -18.03 9.81 4.70
N MET A 18 -17.51 9.93 5.91
CA MET A 18 -16.10 9.81 6.20
C MET A 18 -15.85 8.51 6.96
N TYR A 19 -14.88 7.71 6.52
CA TYR A 19 -14.57 6.44 7.13
C TYR A 19 -13.05 6.21 7.26
N ALA A 20 -12.66 5.29 8.09
CA ALA A 20 -11.29 4.84 8.25
C ALA A 20 -11.28 3.33 8.56
N VAL A 21 -10.34 2.90 9.40
CA VAL A 21 -10.08 1.47 9.68
C VAL A 21 -11.28 0.74 10.30
N GLY A 22 -12.20 1.45 10.95
CA GLY A 22 -13.44 0.87 11.46
C GLY A 22 -14.32 0.21 10.38
N TRP A 23 -14.17 0.60 9.10
CA TRP A 23 -14.83 -0.04 7.97
C TRP A 23 -13.87 -0.95 7.18
N THR A 24 -12.60 -0.57 7.04
CA THR A 24 -11.65 -1.29 6.19
C THR A 24 -11.11 -2.56 6.82
N MET A 25 -10.93 -2.60 8.16
CA MET A 25 -10.35 -3.74 8.86
C MET A 25 -11.39 -4.79 9.24
N HIS A 26 -12.22 -5.18 8.30
CA HIS A 26 -13.18 -6.28 8.39
C HIS A 26 -13.03 -7.21 7.20
N THR A 27 -13.36 -8.47 7.36
CA THR A 27 -13.35 -9.46 6.25
C THR A 27 -14.24 -9.05 5.09
N VAL A 28 -15.27 -8.26 5.35
CA VAL A 28 -16.19 -7.68 4.34
C VAL A 28 -16.02 -6.17 4.15
N GLY A 29 -14.89 -5.61 4.53
CA GLY A 29 -14.64 -4.16 4.52
C GLY A 29 -14.91 -3.50 3.18
N SER A 30 -14.48 -4.10 2.08
CA SER A 30 -14.74 -3.59 0.72
C SER A 30 -16.23 -3.53 0.39
N GLN A 31 -17.03 -4.48 0.89
CA GLN A 31 -18.49 -4.50 0.68
C GLN A 31 -19.18 -3.42 1.53
N ILE A 32 -18.72 -3.20 2.77
CA ILE A 32 -19.21 -2.11 3.62
C ILE A 32 -19.01 -0.76 2.95
N ILE A 33 -17.79 -0.50 2.44
CA ILE A 33 -17.46 0.74 1.75
C ILE A 33 -18.29 0.90 0.47
N ARG A 34 -18.44 -0.16 -0.31
CA ARG A 34 -19.29 -0.18 -1.50
C ARG A 34 -20.74 0.17 -1.18
N THR A 35 -21.28 -0.37 -0.08
CA THR A 35 -22.64 -0.06 0.39
C THR A 35 -22.78 1.42 0.74
N GLY A 36 -21.77 2.01 1.42
CA GLY A 36 -21.71 3.44 1.69
C GLY A 36 -21.69 4.29 0.41
N ALA A 37 -20.95 3.85 -0.60
CA ALA A 37 -20.89 4.53 -1.90
C ALA A 37 -22.23 4.44 -2.65
N ILE A 38 -22.89 3.29 -2.63
CA ILE A 38 -24.23 3.09 -3.22
C ILE A 38 -25.24 4.02 -2.55
N LEU A 39 -25.21 4.09 -1.23
CA LEU A 39 -26.11 5.00 -0.49
C LEU A 39 -25.92 6.45 -0.92
N GLN A 40 -24.68 6.92 -1.04
CA GLN A 40 -24.36 8.27 -1.49
C GLN A 40 -24.77 8.54 -2.95
N LEU A 41 -24.69 7.53 -3.80
CA LEU A 41 -25.20 7.62 -5.19
C LEU A 41 -26.72 7.74 -5.20
N LEU A 42 -27.45 6.92 -4.43
CA LEU A 42 -28.91 6.96 -4.34
C LEU A 42 -29.42 8.29 -3.80
N LEU A 43 -28.68 8.91 -2.88
CA LEU A 43 -29.00 10.22 -2.32
C LEU A 43 -28.59 11.40 -3.22
N GLY A 44 -27.89 11.14 -4.33
CA GLY A 44 -27.41 12.17 -5.23
C GLY A 44 -26.31 13.05 -4.62
N ASN A 45 -25.58 12.58 -3.63
CA ASN A 45 -24.53 13.32 -2.95
C ASN A 45 -23.17 13.27 -3.69
N ILE A 46 -22.95 12.26 -4.55
CA ILE A 46 -21.68 12.15 -5.31
C ILE A 46 -21.66 13.19 -6.43
N GLY A 47 -20.54 13.90 -6.56
CA GLY A 47 -20.36 14.97 -7.55
C GLY A 47 -20.88 16.35 -7.09
N ARG A 48 -21.39 16.46 -5.87
CA ARG A 48 -21.81 17.74 -5.29
C ARG A 48 -20.76 18.27 -4.31
N PRO A 49 -20.50 19.58 -4.27
CA PRO A 49 -19.63 20.17 -3.26
C PRO A 49 -20.07 19.81 -1.85
N GLY A 50 -19.16 19.24 -1.04
CA GLY A 50 -19.42 18.78 0.31
C GLY A 50 -20.08 17.40 0.39
N GLY A 51 -20.33 16.72 -0.73
CA GLY A 51 -20.90 15.38 -0.79
C GLY A 51 -19.86 14.30 -1.08
N GLY A 52 -20.32 13.05 -1.05
CA GLY A 52 -19.53 11.90 -1.43
C GLY A 52 -19.09 11.00 -0.28
N ILE A 53 -18.06 10.21 -0.52
CA ILE A 53 -17.49 9.27 0.46
C ILE A 53 -15.96 9.47 0.48
N ASN A 54 -15.37 9.58 1.66
CA ASN A 54 -13.95 9.88 1.81
C ASN A 54 -13.29 8.97 2.84
N ALA A 55 -12.20 8.32 2.43
CA ALA A 55 -11.32 7.57 3.31
C ALA A 55 -10.39 8.53 4.06
N LEU A 56 -10.51 8.64 5.37
CA LEU A 56 -9.58 9.39 6.21
C LEU A 56 -8.34 8.53 6.49
N ARG A 57 -7.23 8.85 5.82
CA ARG A 57 -5.99 8.10 5.97
C ARG A 57 -5.34 8.39 7.31
N GLY A 58 -4.78 7.35 7.97
CA GLY A 58 -4.15 7.48 9.30
C GLY A 58 -2.76 8.09 9.25
N HIS A 59 -1.90 7.59 8.37
CA HIS A 59 -0.54 8.09 8.23
C HIS A 59 -0.46 9.36 7.38
N ALA A 60 0.42 10.27 7.78
CA ALA A 60 0.84 11.35 6.91
C ALA A 60 1.43 10.76 5.62
N ASN A 61 1.05 11.34 4.49
CA ASN A 61 1.52 10.93 3.16
C ASN A 61 1.20 9.47 2.74
N VAL A 62 0.26 8.76 3.38
CA VAL A 62 -0.08 7.41 2.92
C VAL A 62 -0.64 7.42 1.50
N GLN A 63 -1.35 8.46 1.10
CA GLN A 63 -1.81 8.64 -0.28
C GLN A 63 -0.63 8.81 -1.24
N GLY A 64 0.33 9.68 -0.93
CA GLY A 64 1.54 9.87 -1.73
C GLY A 64 2.42 8.62 -1.78
N ALA A 65 2.56 7.90 -0.66
CA ALA A 65 3.29 6.64 -0.62
C ALA A 65 2.69 5.59 -1.58
N THR A 66 1.37 5.43 -1.59
CA THR A 66 0.71 4.52 -2.53
C THR A 66 0.76 5.01 -3.98
N ASP A 67 0.68 6.32 -4.22
CA ASP A 67 0.84 6.90 -5.56
C ASP A 67 2.23 6.60 -6.16
N HIS A 68 3.27 6.52 -5.32
CA HIS A 68 4.63 6.15 -5.70
C HIS A 68 4.91 4.63 -5.62
N ALA A 69 3.88 3.83 -5.35
CA ALA A 69 4.00 2.37 -5.25
C ALA A 69 4.91 1.86 -4.13
N ILE A 70 4.91 2.50 -2.99
CA ILE A 70 5.54 1.94 -1.78
C ILE A 70 4.60 0.88 -1.18
N VAL A 71 4.21 -0.09 -2.02
CA VAL A 71 3.38 -1.26 -1.68
C VAL A 71 3.74 -2.38 -2.66
N ALA A 72 4.03 -3.57 -2.14
CA ALA A 72 4.57 -4.69 -2.92
C ALA A 72 3.70 -5.13 -4.12
N GLY A 73 2.39 -4.89 -4.08
CA GLY A 73 1.46 -5.39 -5.10
C GLY A 73 1.16 -4.42 -6.24
N ILE A 74 1.79 -3.24 -6.29
CA ILE A 74 1.51 -2.23 -7.31
C ILE A 74 2.79 -1.58 -7.85
N LEU A 75 2.72 -1.13 -9.10
CA LEU A 75 3.66 -0.21 -9.72
C LEU A 75 3.13 1.23 -9.62
N PRO A 76 3.96 2.27 -9.85
CA PRO A 76 3.51 3.65 -9.87
C PRO A 76 2.29 3.83 -10.78
N GLY A 77 1.37 4.70 -10.37
CA GLY A 77 0.10 4.89 -11.07
C GLY A 77 -0.91 3.76 -10.87
N TYR A 78 -0.72 2.92 -9.84
CA TYR A 78 -1.61 1.79 -9.51
C TYR A 78 -1.64 0.68 -10.57
N LEU A 79 -0.60 0.57 -11.39
CA LEU A 79 -0.43 -0.55 -12.29
C LEU A 79 -0.10 -1.81 -11.49
N LYS A 80 -0.48 -2.97 -12.01
CA LYS A 80 -0.24 -4.25 -11.33
C LYS A 80 1.22 -4.68 -11.48
N VAL A 81 1.77 -5.28 -10.46
CA VAL A 81 3.05 -5.98 -10.53
C VAL A 81 2.82 -7.30 -11.30
N PRO A 82 3.71 -7.69 -12.23
CA PRO A 82 3.60 -8.98 -12.91
C PRO A 82 3.73 -10.16 -11.94
N THR A 83 3.06 -11.26 -12.26
CA THR A 83 3.26 -12.54 -11.56
C THR A 83 4.34 -13.39 -12.25
N PRO A 84 4.93 -14.40 -11.56
CA PRO A 84 5.92 -15.30 -12.17
C PRO A 84 5.44 -15.99 -13.44
N GLU A 85 4.14 -16.30 -13.54
CA GLU A 85 3.52 -16.98 -14.68
C GLU A 85 3.41 -16.07 -15.92
N GLN A 86 3.37 -14.75 -15.71
CA GLN A 86 3.28 -13.75 -16.77
C GLN A 86 4.67 -13.50 -17.36
N THR A 87 5.14 -14.40 -18.20
CA THR A 87 6.50 -14.38 -18.73
C THR A 87 6.71 -13.31 -19.80
N THR A 88 5.65 -12.94 -20.51
CA THR A 88 5.65 -11.93 -21.58
C THR A 88 4.78 -10.71 -21.23
N LEU A 89 5.09 -9.59 -21.87
CA LEU A 89 4.26 -8.38 -21.75
C LEU A 89 2.82 -8.64 -22.21
N ALA A 90 2.64 -9.44 -23.28
CA ALA A 90 1.32 -9.74 -23.82
C ALA A 90 0.44 -10.47 -22.79
N GLU A 91 0.97 -11.49 -22.11
CA GLU A 91 0.26 -12.23 -21.05
C GLU A 91 -0.14 -11.32 -19.90
N HIS A 92 0.77 -10.44 -19.48
CA HIS A 92 0.48 -9.48 -18.42
C HIS A 92 -0.61 -8.46 -18.81
N LEU A 93 -0.54 -7.94 -20.03
CA LEU A 93 -1.54 -6.98 -20.54
C LEU A 93 -2.92 -7.63 -20.67
N GLU A 94 -3.00 -8.85 -21.16
CA GLU A 94 -4.26 -9.61 -21.25
C GLU A 94 -4.89 -9.80 -19.87
N ALA A 95 -4.11 -10.26 -18.91
CA ALA A 95 -4.59 -10.49 -17.54
C ALA A 95 -4.94 -9.22 -16.75
N SER A 96 -4.34 -8.08 -17.12
CA SER A 96 -4.43 -6.85 -16.35
C SER A 96 -5.36 -5.79 -16.94
N THR A 97 -5.70 -5.89 -18.22
CA THR A 97 -6.58 -4.93 -18.90
C THR A 97 -8.04 -5.34 -18.73
N PRO A 98 -8.85 -4.59 -17.97
CA PRO A 98 -10.25 -4.95 -17.77
C PRO A 98 -11.06 -4.75 -19.04
N GLN A 99 -11.94 -5.70 -19.31
CA GLN A 99 -12.92 -5.58 -20.37
C GLN A 99 -14.19 -4.89 -19.84
N PRO A 100 -14.80 -3.98 -20.60
CA PRO A 100 -16.05 -3.33 -20.18
C PRO A 100 -17.18 -4.35 -20.15
N LEU A 101 -17.99 -4.33 -19.07
CA LEU A 101 -19.19 -5.16 -18.97
C LEU A 101 -20.30 -4.72 -19.92
N VAL A 102 -20.34 -3.44 -20.25
CA VAL A 102 -21.29 -2.84 -21.17
C VAL A 102 -20.50 -2.14 -22.28
N PRO A 103 -20.77 -2.40 -23.54
CA PRO A 103 -20.14 -1.69 -24.66
C PRO A 103 -20.31 -0.16 -24.51
N ASP A 104 -19.35 0.58 -25.01
CA ASP A 104 -19.36 2.05 -25.05
C ASP A 104 -19.35 2.77 -23.68
N THR A 105 -19.08 2.05 -22.59
CA THR A 105 -18.85 2.68 -21.28
C THR A 105 -17.45 3.28 -21.19
N VAL A 106 -17.33 4.36 -20.42
CA VAL A 106 -16.04 4.92 -20.06
C VAL A 106 -15.25 3.90 -19.24
N ASN A 107 -14.14 3.45 -19.79
CA ASN A 107 -13.22 2.51 -19.14
C ASN A 107 -11.81 3.09 -19.11
N TYR A 108 -11.51 3.83 -18.03
CA TYR A 108 -10.17 4.41 -17.82
C TYR A 108 -9.06 3.34 -17.91
N TRP A 109 -9.27 2.18 -17.27
CA TRP A 109 -8.30 1.09 -17.24
C TRP A 109 -8.20 0.29 -18.54
N GLY A 110 -9.08 0.53 -19.51
CA GLY A 110 -8.93 0.03 -20.88
C GLY A 110 -7.66 0.58 -21.56
N ASN A 111 -7.10 1.68 -21.05
CA ASN A 111 -5.81 2.23 -21.49
C ASN A 111 -4.60 1.61 -20.75
N TYR A 112 -4.79 0.58 -19.93
CA TYR A 112 -3.73 -0.09 -19.18
C TYR A 112 -2.48 -0.39 -20.01
N PRO A 113 -2.60 -0.94 -21.26
CA PRO A 113 -1.43 -1.18 -22.11
C PRO A 113 -0.61 0.08 -22.41
N LYS A 114 -1.29 1.21 -22.65
CA LYS A 114 -0.62 2.49 -22.91
C LYS A 114 0.11 3.01 -21.67
N PHE A 115 -0.51 2.86 -20.51
CA PHE A 115 0.09 3.33 -19.24
C PHE A 115 1.34 2.52 -18.91
N LEU A 116 1.26 1.18 -18.99
CA LEU A 116 2.42 0.34 -18.70
C LEU A 116 3.58 0.58 -19.67
N VAL A 117 3.31 0.61 -20.98
CA VAL A 117 4.35 0.87 -21.98
C VAL A 117 4.96 2.26 -21.79
N SER A 118 4.15 3.27 -21.47
CA SER A 118 4.67 4.60 -21.17
C SER A 118 5.58 4.61 -19.95
N GLN A 119 5.24 3.86 -18.91
CA GLN A 119 6.07 3.73 -17.71
C GLN A 119 7.38 3.01 -17.99
N LEU A 120 7.35 1.90 -18.73
CA LEU A 120 8.56 1.17 -19.12
C LEU A 120 9.50 2.06 -19.94
N LYS A 121 8.95 2.84 -20.87
CA LYS A 121 9.73 3.82 -21.63
C LYS A 121 10.31 4.93 -20.75
N ALA A 122 9.57 5.39 -19.75
CA ALA A 122 10.08 6.39 -18.81
C ALA A 122 11.24 5.85 -17.97
N TRP A 123 11.20 4.56 -17.60
CA TRP A 123 12.25 3.93 -16.80
C TRP A 123 13.49 3.54 -17.59
N PHE A 124 13.30 3.00 -18.79
CA PHE A 124 14.40 2.40 -19.59
C PHE A 124 14.82 3.25 -20.79
N GLY A 125 14.16 4.38 -21.02
CA GLY A 125 14.53 5.32 -22.08
C GLY A 125 14.58 4.67 -23.46
N ASP A 126 15.62 4.97 -24.22
CA ASP A 126 15.83 4.45 -25.58
C ASP A 126 16.05 2.94 -25.64
N SER A 127 16.35 2.29 -24.51
CA SER A 127 16.47 0.84 -24.42
C SER A 127 15.11 0.14 -24.45
N ALA A 128 14.02 0.84 -24.18
CA ALA A 128 12.66 0.30 -24.19
C ALA A 128 12.09 0.27 -25.62
N THR A 129 12.28 -0.83 -26.32
CA THR A 129 11.83 -1.03 -27.70
C THR A 129 10.75 -2.10 -27.80
N ALA A 130 9.97 -2.10 -28.87
CA ALA A 130 8.99 -3.16 -29.10
C ALA A 130 9.63 -4.55 -29.24
N ALA A 131 10.88 -4.61 -29.76
CA ALA A 131 11.61 -5.84 -29.96
C ALA A 131 11.99 -6.56 -28.64
N ASN A 132 12.11 -5.81 -27.55
CA ASN A 132 12.41 -6.34 -26.22
C ASN A 132 11.24 -6.15 -25.23
N GLU A 133 10.01 -6.06 -25.73
CA GLU A 133 8.81 -5.84 -24.93
C GLU A 133 8.94 -4.63 -23.98
N PHE A 134 9.61 -3.59 -24.45
CA PHE A 134 9.90 -2.35 -23.71
C PHE A 134 10.67 -2.56 -22.39
N GLY A 135 11.41 -3.67 -22.27
CA GLY A 135 12.14 -4.03 -21.05
C GLY A 135 11.27 -4.69 -19.97
N TYR A 136 10.10 -5.21 -20.33
CA TYR A 136 9.17 -5.88 -19.40
C TYR A 136 9.85 -6.98 -18.57
N HIS A 137 10.79 -7.72 -19.13
CA HIS A 137 11.51 -8.79 -18.46
C HIS A 137 12.42 -8.31 -17.29
N TYR A 138 12.71 -7.01 -17.20
CA TYR A 138 13.42 -6.43 -16.06
C TYR A 138 12.52 -6.15 -14.86
N LEU A 139 11.21 -6.23 -15.01
CA LEU A 139 10.31 -6.06 -13.88
C LEU A 139 10.44 -7.23 -12.90
N GLY A 140 10.50 -6.91 -11.61
CA GLY A 140 10.42 -7.91 -10.56
C GLY A 140 9.08 -8.65 -10.63
N LYS A 141 9.14 -9.96 -10.49
CA LYS A 141 7.97 -10.84 -10.43
C LYS A 141 7.98 -11.53 -9.07
N PRO A 142 7.44 -10.88 -8.03
CA PRO A 142 7.45 -11.44 -6.70
C PRO A 142 6.67 -12.76 -6.68
N ASP A 143 7.28 -13.77 -6.08
CA ASP A 143 6.66 -15.06 -5.78
C ASP A 143 6.25 -15.07 -4.31
N GLY A 144 5.06 -15.61 -4.03
CA GLY A 144 4.54 -15.75 -2.68
C GLY A 144 3.75 -14.54 -2.18
N ASP A 145 3.34 -14.63 -0.91
CA ASP A 145 2.53 -13.65 -0.23
C ASP A 145 3.41 -12.65 0.55
N ALA A 146 3.49 -11.42 0.07
CA ALA A 146 4.20 -10.32 0.69
C ALA A 146 3.33 -9.50 1.68
N THR A 147 2.23 -10.07 2.18
CA THR A 147 1.43 -9.42 3.22
C THR A 147 2.20 -9.36 4.53
N TRP A 148 1.82 -8.40 5.39
CA TRP A 148 2.47 -8.17 6.68
C TRP A 148 2.62 -9.43 7.53
N LEU A 149 1.56 -10.24 7.64
CA LEU A 149 1.60 -11.46 8.46
C LEU A 149 2.47 -12.55 7.82
N SER A 150 2.42 -12.70 6.51
CA SER A 150 3.20 -13.70 5.78
C SER A 150 4.70 -13.43 5.85
N ILE A 151 5.13 -12.16 5.77
CA ILE A 151 6.55 -11.78 5.93
C ILE A 151 7.08 -12.26 7.30
N TRP A 152 6.31 -12.02 8.38
CA TRP A 152 6.73 -12.47 9.71
C TRP A 152 6.62 -13.98 9.91
N ASP A 153 5.72 -14.64 9.18
CA ASP A 153 5.66 -16.11 9.14
C ASP A 153 6.89 -16.71 8.45
N GLU A 154 7.32 -16.12 7.34
CA GLU A 154 8.58 -16.49 6.67
C GLU A 154 9.79 -16.31 7.58
N ALA A 155 9.88 -15.19 8.30
CA ALA A 155 10.91 -14.96 9.30
C ALA A 155 10.83 -15.98 10.46
N TYR A 156 9.62 -16.28 10.95
CA TYR A 156 9.40 -17.29 12.00
C TYR A 156 9.91 -18.68 11.61
N HIS A 157 9.81 -19.04 10.35
CA HIS A 157 10.31 -20.32 9.82
C HIS A 157 11.76 -20.27 9.33
N GLY A 158 12.45 -19.12 9.50
CA GLY A 158 13.86 -18.97 9.10
C GLY A 158 14.07 -18.89 7.57
N ARG A 159 13.04 -18.54 6.81
CA ARG A 159 13.12 -18.38 5.35
C ARG A 159 13.42 -16.94 4.93
N LEU A 160 13.33 -16.00 5.87
CA LEU A 160 13.73 -14.61 5.66
C LEU A 160 15.08 -14.37 6.35
N GLU A 161 16.09 -13.93 5.60
CA GLU A 161 17.44 -13.71 6.13
C GLU A 161 17.64 -12.32 6.71
N GLY A 162 17.04 -11.31 6.12
CA GLY A 162 17.24 -9.92 6.53
C GLY A 162 15.98 -9.10 6.43
N PHE A 163 15.91 -8.03 7.23
CA PHE A 163 14.77 -7.13 7.25
C PHE A 163 15.21 -5.68 7.39
N ILE A 164 14.61 -4.79 6.62
CA ILE A 164 14.80 -3.34 6.75
C ILE A 164 13.47 -2.72 7.16
N THR A 165 13.46 -1.98 8.27
CA THR A 165 12.33 -1.14 8.68
C THR A 165 12.70 0.34 8.57
N LEU A 166 11.79 1.12 8.00
CA LEU A 166 11.99 2.54 7.78
C LEU A 166 10.80 3.33 8.35
N GLY A 167 11.05 4.07 9.44
CA GLY A 167 10.03 4.91 10.08
C GLY A 167 8.86 4.11 10.66
N PHE A 168 9.11 2.89 11.15
CA PHE A 168 8.07 1.98 11.59
C PHE A 168 8.60 1.02 12.68
N ASN A 169 7.77 0.77 13.70
CA ASN A 169 8.07 -0.20 14.77
C ASN A 169 7.30 -1.50 14.57
N PRO A 170 7.84 -2.48 13.85
CA PRO A 170 7.14 -3.73 13.56
C PRO A 170 6.78 -4.54 14.81
N LEU A 171 7.57 -4.46 15.87
CA LEU A 171 7.32 -5.22 17.10
C LEU A 171 6.03 -4.79 17.79
N LEU A 172 5.78 -3.48 17.87
CA LEU A 172 4.59 -2.96 18.55
C LEU A 172 3.38 -2.83 17.63
N ALA A 173 3.58 -2.76 16.32
CA ALA A 173 2.48 -2.65 15.37
C ALA A 173 1.88 -4.00 14.97
N GLY A 174 2.60 -5.09 15.14
CA GLY A 174 2.14 -6.42 14.77
C GLY A 174 1.37 -7.13 15.89
N PRO A 175 0.49 -8.06 15.54
CA PRO A 175 -0.12 -8.98 16.50
C PRO A 175 0.88 -10.02 16.96
N ASP A 176 0.66 -10.63 18.13
CA ASP A 176 1.46 -11.75 18.67
C ASP A 176 2.94 -11.39 18.89
N ILE A 177 3.19 -10.50 19.85
CA ILE A 177 4.56 -10.06 20.20
C ILE A 177 5.53 -11.23 20.46
N PRO A 178 5.18 -12.32 21.18
CA PRO A 178 6.08 -13.45 21.35
C PRO A 178 6.53 -14.09 20.03
N ARG A 179 5.62 -14.22 19.07
CA ARG A 179 5.95 -14.74 17.75
C ARG A 179 6.85 -13.78 16.96
N LEU A 180 6.59 -12.48 17.03
CA LEU A 180 7.43 -11.46 16.39
C LEU A 180 8.85 -11.43 16.95
N LEU A 181 9.01 -11.49 18.28
CA LEU A 181 10.34 -11.59 18.92
C LEU A 181 11.10 -12.81 18.43
N LYS A 182 10.43 -13.96 18.35
CA LYS A 182 11.04 -15.17 17.82
C LYS A 182 11.37 -15.08 16.34
N SER A 183 10.55 -14.39 15.55
CA SER A 183 10.82 -14.13 14.14
C SER A 183 12.06 -13.25 13.97
N MET A 184 12.15 -12.17 14.74
CA MET A 184 13.31 -11.27 14.73
C MET A 184 14.60 -11.99 15.13
N SER A 185 14.55 -12.89 16.11
CA SER A 185 15.70 -13.68 16.56
C SER A 185 16.21 -14.71 15.53
N ARG A 186 15.46 -14.93 14.45
CA ARG A 186 15.84 -15.87 13.38
C ARG A 186 16.37 -15.18 12.14
N LEU A 187 16.32 -13.87 12.09
CA LEU A 187 16.96 -13.09 11.04
C LEU A 187 18.49 -13.17 11.22
N LYS A 188 19.22 -13.11 10.12
CA LYS A 188 20.68 -12.90 10.16
C LYS A 188 21.02 -11.46 10.48
N TRP A 189 20.23 -10.53 9.95
CA TRP A 189 20.43 -9.11 10.19
C TRP A 189 19.10 -8.35 10.11
N MET A 190 19.05 -7.22 10.81
CA MET A 190 17.94 -6.28 10.76
C MET A 190 18.47 -4.84 10.73
N THR A 191 18.01 -4.02 9.79
CA THR A 191 18.34 -2.60 9.75
C THR A 191 17.12 -1.79 10.15
N VAL A 192 17.28 -0.95 11.17
CA VAL A 192 16.24 -0.03 11.65
C VAL A 192 16.65 1.39 11.32
N ILE A 193 15.86 2.04 10.47
CA ILE A 193 16.07 3.43 10.05
C ILE A 193 14.94 4.27 10.62
N ASP A 194 15.22 4.99 11.72
CA ASP A 194 14.21 5.75 12.45
C ASP A 194 14.86 6.94 13.19
N PRO A 195 14.16 8.05 13.41
CA PRO A 195 14.67 9.15 14.27
C PRO A 195 14.91 8.73 15.72
N PHE A 196 14.22 7.69 16.20
CA PHE A 196 14.28 7.24 17.58
C PHE A 196 14.66 5.76 17.65
N MET A 197 15.37 5.37 18.73
CA MET A 197 15.62 3.99 19.03
C MET A 197 14.30 3.30 19.41
N LEU A 198 13.82 2.44 18.53
CA LEU A 198 12.55 1.74 18.68
C LEU A 198 12.74 0.41 19.40
N ASP A 199 11.65 -0.12 19.99
CA ASP A 199 11.66 -1.46 20.61
C ASP A 199 12.13 -2.55 19.63
N SER A 200 11.82 -2.43 18.36
CA SER A 200 12.32 -3.34 17.32
C SER A 200 13.83 -3.28 17.15
N ALA A 201 14.46 -2.12 17.39
CA ALA A 201 15.91 -1.96 17.32
C ALA A 201 16.61 -2.51 18.55
N GLU A 202 15.89 -2.81 19.61
CA GLU A 202 16.38 -3.34 20.87
C GLU A 202 15.61 -4.61 21.32
N PHE A 203 15.01 -5.33 20.37
CA PHE A 203 14.09 -6.44 20.65
C PHE A 203 14.69 -7.51 21.58
N TRP A 204 16.01 -7.70 21.57
CA TRP A 204 16.72 -8.63 22.45
C TRP A 204 16.66 -8.25 23.93
N LYS A 205 16.27 -7.01 24.27
CA LYS A 205 16.06 -6.54 25.65
C LYS A 205 14.63 -6.84 26.14
N ALA A 206 13.76 -7.36 25.31
CA ALA A 206 12.38 -7.65 25.71
C ALA A 206 12.32 -8.71 26.82
N PRO A 207 11.31 -8.65 27.70
CA PRO A 207 11.14 -9.64 28.75
C PRO A 207 11.11 -11.07 28.21
N GLY A 208 11.92 -11.95 28.79
CA GLY A 208 12.03 -13.36 28.39
C GLY A 208 13.02 -13.63 27.25
N MET A 209 13.67 -12.62 26.71
CA MET A 209 14.73 -12.78 25.72
C MET A 209 16.10 -12.97 26.40
N ASN A 210 16.93 -13.83 25.82
CA ASN A 210 18.32 -13.99 26.22
C ASN A 210 19.25 -13.51 25.10
N PRO A 211 19.90 -12.35 25.24
CA PRO A 211 20.76 -11.80 24.19
C PRO A 211 21.90 -12.74 23.75
N ALA A 212 22.37 -13.61 24.66
CA ALA A 212 23.43 -14.58 24.33
C ALA A 212 23.00 -15.71 23.38
N GLU A 213 21.70 -15.85 23.13
CA GLU A 213 21.13 -16.86 22.25
C GLU A 213 20.61 -16.24 20.92
N ILE A 214 20.90 -14.96 20.67
CA ILE A 214 20.40 -14.22 19.50
C ILE A 214 21.59 -13.81 18.65
N ASP A 215 21.67 -14.37 17.44
CA ASP A 215 22.72 -14.09 16.46
C ASP A 215 22.35 -12.97 15.48
N THR A 216 21.14 -12.42 15.57
CA THR A 216 20.69 -11.36 14.67
C THR A 216 21.52 -10.10 14.87
N GLU A 217 22.23 -9.67 13.83
CA GLU A 217 22.92 -8.38 13.82
C GLU A 217 21.89 -7.25 13.60
N VAL A 218 21.88 -6.24 14.47
CA VAL A 218 20.98 -5.10 14.34
C VAL A 218 21.76 -3.84 14.05
N LEU A 219 21.48 -3.24 12.90
CA LEU A 219 22.02 -1.96 12.48
C LEU A 219 20.97 -0.87 12.73
N TYR A 220 21.28 0.07 13.62
CA TYR A 220 20.43 1.25 13.81
C TYR A 220 21.03 2.46 13.08
N LEU A 221 20.25 3.02 12.16
CA LEU A 221 20.63 4.18 11.37
C LEU A 221 19.69 5.35 11.71
N PRO A 222 20.13 6.34 12.52
CA PRO A 222 19.30 7.47 12.85
C PRO A 222 19.02 8.34 11.61
N THR A 223 17.77 8.76 11.45
CA THR A 223 17.33 9.63 10.36
C THR A 223 16.66 10.88 10.90
N THR A 224 16.44 11.87 10.05
CA THR A 224 15.71 13.08 10.40
C THR A 224 14.22 12.82 10.46
N HIS A 225 13.52 13.54 11.33
CA HIS A 225 12.07 13.60 11.35
C HIS A 225 11.54 14.33 10.11
N TRP A 226 10.32 14.01 9.69
CA TRP A 226 9.74 14.59 8.46
C TRP A 226 9.64 16.12 8.47
N ILE A 227 9.54 16.75 9.64
CA ILE A 227 9.52 18.22 9.78
C ILE A 227 10.89 18.87 9.58
N GLU A 228 11.97 18.10 9.62
CA GLU A 228 13.36 18.56 9.48
C GLU A 228 13.86 18.48 8.04
N ARG A 229 13.06 17.99 7.12
CA ARG A 229 13.44 17.81 5.71
C ARG A 229 12.38 18.38 4.77
N ASP A 230 12.82 18.79 3.59
CA ASP A 230 11.94 19.24 2.52
C ASP A 230 11.32 18.05 1.79
N GLY A 231 10.15 18.30 1.22
CA GLY A 231 9.46 17.29 0.44
C GLY A 231 7.99 17.60 0.24
N SER A 232 7.32 16.72 -0.45
CA SER A 232 5.88 16.81 -0.66
C SER A 232 5.16 15.65 0.00
N PHE A 233 3.90 15.88 0.34
CA PHE A 233 2.98 14.82 0.72
C PHE A 233 1.59 15.07 0.17
N THR A 234 0.85 13.98 -0.05
CA THR A 234 -0.51 14.03 -0.56
C THR A 234 -1.47 13.63 0.56
N ASN A 235 -2.39 14.51 0.92
CA ASN A 235 -3.39 14.23 1.94
C ASN A 235 -4.56 13.38 1.42
N SER A 236 -5.49 13.00 2.31
CA SER A 236 -6.67 12.19 1.98
C SER A 236 -7.60 12.83 0.94
N GLY A 237 -7.57 14.14 0.79
CA GLY A 237 -8.29 14.88 -0.25
C GLY A 237 -7.58 14.92 -1.60
N ARG A 238 -6.44 14.23 -1.73
CA ARG A 238 -5.57 14.19 -2.93
C ARG A 238 -4.94 15.53 -3.28
N TRP A 239 -4.72 16.36 -2.29
CA TRP A 239 -3.96 17.60 -2.43
C TRP A 239 -2.50 17.34 -2.15
N ALA A 240 -1.65 17.62 -3.13
CA ALA A 240 -0.21 17.63 -2.92
C ALA A 240 0.19 18.91 -2.17
N GLN A 241 0.93 18.74 -1.09
CA GLN A 241 1.42 19.81 -0.24
C GLN A 241 2.94 19.75 -0.22
N TRP A 242 3.56 20.91 -0.27
CA TRP A 242 5.02 21.04 -0.23
C TRP A 242 5.45 21.77 1.05
N LYS A 243 6.54 21.31 1.64
CA LYS A 243 7.26 22.00 2.68
C LYS A 243 8.62 22.41 2.15
#